data_c39130341c8077a3fc4b96878e3a7f81
#
_entry.id   c39130341c8077a3fc4b96878e3a7f81
#
_cell.length_a   1.000
_cell.length_b   1.000
_cell.length_c   1.000
_cell.angle_alpha   90.00
_cell.angle_beta   90.00
_cell.angle_gamma   90.00
#
_symmetry.space_group_name_H-M   'P 1'
#
loop_
_entity.id
_entity.type
_entity.pdbx_description
1 polymer ?
#
loop_
_entity_poly.entity_id
_entity_poly.type
_entity_poly.pdbx_seq_one_letter_code
_entity_poly.pdbx_strand_id
1 'polypeptide(L)'
;MKKITLGLFLVLSLAYIIYSQNYSFNVGECVRHAEQHALPRSHTCCAWFVMRALQTGGCPIPIAPAYAYRKIMPMYGFKKVKGNLLYGDIVVFPAVKGHPWGHVAIWNGKQWISDYKQKSIFPAKAYRQADYIVFRHEGLFLK
;
A
#
# COMPACT_ATOMS: atom_id res chain seq x y z
N MET A 1 -5.31 39.40 5.34
CA MET A 1 -4.27 38.38 5.11
C MET A 1 -4.73 36.92 5.36
N LYS A 2 -5.64 36.63 6.30
CA LYS A 2 -6.12 35.23 6.57
C LYS A 2 -6.93 34.55 5.45
N LYS A 3 -7.57 35.29 4.54
CA LYS A 3 -8.39 34.73 3.46
C LYS A 3 -7.60 34.17 2.26
N ILE A 4 -6.42 34.72 2.00
CA ILE A 4 -5.57 34.29 0.87
C ILE A 4 -4.89 32.95 1.19
N THR A 5 -4.51 32.73 2.44
CA THR A 5 -3.87 31.46 2.89
C THR A 5 -4.82 30.26 2.81
N LEU A 6 -6.10 30.45 3.15
CA LEU A 6 -7.08 29.38 3.10
C LEU A 6 -7.41 28.95 1.65
N GLY A 7 -7.53 29.92 0.74
CA GLY A 7 -7.76 29.65 -0.69
C GLY A 7 -6.60 28.91 -1.35
N LEU A 8 -5.36 29.27 -1.02
CA LEU A 8 -4.17 28.61 -1.54
C LEU A 8 -4.06 27.17 -1.05
N PHE A 9 -4.38 26.90 0.22
CA PHE A 9 -4.43 25.54 0.78
C PHE A 9 -5.48 24.66 0.11
N LEU A 10 -6.65 25.20 -0.17
CA LEU A 10 -7.73 24.46 -0.88
C LEU A 10 -7.35 24.14 -2.32
N VAL A 11 -6.72 25.07 -3.04
CA VAL A 11 -6.26 24.83 -4.42
C VAL A 11 -5.16 23.79 -4.46
N LEU A 12 -4.18 23.86 -3.54
CA LEU A 12 -3.10 22.89 -3.46
C LEU A 12 -3.60 21.49 -3.07
N SER A 13 -4.59 21.40 -2.16
CA SER A 13 -5.19 20.12 -1.78
C SER A 13 -6.01 19.50 -2.92
N LEU A 14 -6.76 20.28 -3.67
CA LEU A 14 -7.48 19.84 -4.87
C LEU A 14 -6.52 19.39 -5.98
N ALA A 15 -5.46 20.15 -6.25
CA ALA A 15 -4.44 19.80 -7.21
C ALA A 15 -3.72 18.49 -6.83
N TYR A 16 -3.43 18.28 -5.53
CA TYR A 16 -2.85 17.05 -5.02
C TYR A 16 -3.80 15.85 -5.20
N ILE A 17 -5.10 16.03 -4.89
CA ILE A 17 -6.11 14.97 -5.08
C ILE A 17 -6.24 14.60 -6.55
N ILE A 18 -6.32 15.59 -7.45
CA ILE A 18 -6.39 15.35 -8.90
C ILE A 18 -5.12 14.64 -9.39
N TYR A 19 -3.94 15.07 -8.93
CA TYR A 19 -2.67 14.45 -9.30
C TYR A 19 -2.57 13.00 -8.79
N SER A 20 -3.02 12.72 -7.58
CA SER A 20 -2.97 11.39 -6.98
C SER A 20 -3.91 10.38 -7.65
N GLN A 21 -4.90 10.84 -8.43
CA GLN A 21 -5.86 9.99 -9.15
C GLN A 21 -5.55 9.85 -10.65
N ASN A 22 -4.74 10.77 -11.22
CA ASN A 22 -4.41 10.78 -12.65
C ASN A 22 -3.04 10.17 -12.92
N TYR A 23 -2.86 8.90 -12.57
CA TYR A 23 -1.66 8.15 -12.90
C TYR A 23 -2.01 6.79 -13.52
N SER A 24 -1.12 6.25 -14.33
CA SER A 24 -1.26 4.90 -14.89
C SER A 24 -0.54 3.92 -13.97
N PHE A 25 -1.28 2.98 -13.39
CA PHE A 25 -0.70 1.96 -12.51
C PHE A 25 -0.47 0.66 -13.26
N ASN A 26 0.80 0.27 -13.35
CA ASN A 26 1.22 -1.02 -13.88
C ASN A 26 1.47 -2.01 -12.73
N VAL A 27 0.50 -2.86 -12.46
CA VAL A 27 0.57 -3.86 -11.41
C VAL A 27 1.71 -4.87 -11.63
N GLY A 28 1.99 -5.23 -12.89
CA GLY A 28 3.08 -6.16 -13.23
C GLY A 28 4.44 -5.60 -12.82
N GLU A 29 4.72 -4.34 -13.13
CA GLU A 29 5.95 -3.66 -12.73
C GLU A 29 6.07 -3.56 -11.20
N CYS A 30 4.97 -3.23 -10.52
CA CYS A 30 4.92 -3.15 -9.07
C CYS A 30 5.30 -4.49 -8.42
N VAL A 31 4.63 -5.57 -8.80
CA VAL A 31 4.86 -6.89 -8.20
C VAL A 31 6.25 -7.44 -8.57
N ARG A 32 6.69 -7.26 -9.82
CA ARG A 32 8.04 -7.65 -10.25
C ARG A 32 9.11 -6.96 -9.41
N HIS A 33 8.96 -5.65 -9.17
CA HIS A 33 9.89 -4.91 -8.29
C HIS A 33 9.91 -5.49 -6.87
N ALA A 34 8.74 -5.78 -6.29
CA ALA A 34 8.64 -6.38 -4.96
C ALA A 34 9.36 -7.74 -4.90
N GLU A 35 9.17 -8.59 -5.91
CA GLU A 35 9.80 -9.91 -5.99
C GLU A 35 11.32 -9.84 -6.11
N GLN A 36 11.84 -8.94 -6.94
CA GLN A 36 13.27 -8.79 -7.21
C GLN A 36 14.04 -8.20 -6.04
N HIS A 37 13.38 -7.39 -5.19
CA HIS A 37 14.02 -6.68 -4.08
C HIS A 37 13.70 -7.30 -2.71
N ALA A 38 12.90 -8.37 -2.67
CA ALA A 38 12.60 -9.06 -1.42
C ALA A 38 13.87 -9.61 -0.77
N LEU A 39 14.07 -9.27 0.50
CA LEU A 39 15.19 -9.70 1.29
C LEU A 39 15.03 -11.17 1.76
N PRO A 40 16.09 -11.86 2.16
CA PRO A 40 16.00 -13.22 2.68
C PRO A 40 15.16 -13.34 3.97
N ARG A 41 15.08 -12.26 4.74
CA ARG A 41 14.31 -12.16 6.00
C ARG A 41 13.81 -10.74 6.21
N SER A 42 12.87 -10.55 7.14
CA SER A 42 12.38 -9.23 7.52
C SER A 42 13.46 -8.34 8.13
N HIS A 43 13.47 -7.08 7.72
CA HIS A 43 14.28 -5.99 8.28
C HIS A 43 13.40 -4.86 8.82
N THR A 44 12.12 -5.15 9.10
CA THR A 44 11.14 -4.18 9.66
C THR A 44 10.91 -2.93 8.81
N CYS A 45 11.13 -3.02 7.50
CA CYS A 45 10.98 -1.91 6.55
C CYS A 45 9.92 -2.18 5.47
N CYS A 46 8.90 -2.97 5.79
CA CYS A 46 7.83 -3.36 4.87
C CYS A 46 7.18 -2.16 4.13
N ALA A 47 6.92 -1.06 4.85
CA ALA A 47 6.30 0.12 4.28
C ALA A 47 7.17 0.77 3.20
N TRP A 48 8.48 0.85 3.41
CA TRP A 48 9.41 1.40 2.42
C TRP A 48 9.48 0.52 1.16
N PHE A 49 9.59 -0.80 1.32
CA PHE A 49 9.65 -1.74 0.20
C PHE A 49 8.36 -1.72 -0.63
N VAL A 50 7.19 -1.77 0.01
CA VAL A 50 5.91 -1.73 -0.68
C VAL A 50 5.70 -0.39 -1.38
N MET A 51 6.03 0.74 -0.71
CA MET A 51 5.99 2.05 -1.35
C MET A 51 6.86 2.10 -2.62
N ARG A 52 8.11 1.61 -2.55
CA ARG A 52 9.01 1.59 -3.72
C ARG A 52 8.45 0.74 -4.86
N ALA A 53 7.87 -0.40 -4.55
CA ALA A 53 7.21 -1.24 -5.54
C ALA A 53 6.03 -0.52 -6.21
N LEU A 54 5.17 0.12 -5.41
CA LEU A 54 4.04 0.91 -5.92
C LEU A 54 4.50 2.08 -6.79
N GLN A 55 5.54 2.81 -6.38
CA GLN A 55 6.13 3.90 -7.17
C GLN A 55 6.73 3.40 -8.48
N THR A 56 7.40 2.24 -8.49
CA THR A 56 7.90 1.61 -9.70
C THR A 56 6.77 1.23 -10.66
N GLY A 57 5.62 0.81 -10.11
CA GLY A 57 4.39 0.59 -10.90
C GLY A 57 3.69 1.88 -11.35
N GLY A 58 4.21 3.06 -11.01
CA GLY A 58 3.66 4.35 -11.41
C GLY A 58 2.73 5.00 -10.38
N CYS A 59 2.44 4.36 -9.24
CA CYS A 59 1.61 4.94 -8.18
C CYS A 59 2.45 5.89 -7.31
N PRO A 60 2.19 7.22 -7.30
CA PRO A 60 3.01 8.21 -6.58
C PRO A 60 2.71 8.25 -5.08
N ILE A 61 2.53 7.10 -4.46
CA ILE A 61 2.19 6.96 -3.04
C ILE A 61 3.35 7.42 -2.16
N PRO A 62 3.11 8.21 -1.10
CA PRO A 62 4.17 8.69 -0.22
C PRO A 62 4.64 7.61 0.76
N ILE A 63 5.84 7.79 1.31
CA ILE A 63 6.27 7.01 2.47
C ILE A 63 5.42 7.36 3.70
N ALA A 64 4.99 6.33 4.41
CA ALA A 64 4.23 6.46 5.65
C ALA A 64 4.42 5.20 6.49
N PRO A 65 4.11 5.22 7.80
CA PRO A 65 3.99 4.00 8.59
C PRO A 65 2.97 3.04 7.95
N ALA A 66 3.23 1.74 8.00
CA ALA A 66 2.39 0.75 7.31
C ALA A 66 0.89 0.87 7.68
N TYR A 67 0.56 1.09 8.97
CA TYR A 67 -0.83 1.26 9.41
C TYR A 67 -1.55 2.45 8.73
N ALA A 68 -0.80 3.49 8.34
CA ALA A 68 -1.38 4.69 7.73
C ALA A 68 -1.90 4.44 6.30
N TYR A 69 -1.40 3.42 5.61
CA TYR A 69 -1.90 3.03 4.29
C TYR A 69 -3.36 2.60 4.30
N ARG A 70 -3.94 2.26 5.43
CA ARG A 70 -5.40 2.06 5.57
C ARG A 70 -6.22 3.29 5.15
N LYS A 71 -5.67 4.51 5.37
CA LYS A 71 -6.29 5.79 4.96
C LYS A 71 -5.71 6.32 3.65
N ILE A 72 -4.46 6.02 3.33
CA ILE A 72 -3.77 6.53 2.16
C ILE A 72 -4.20 5.79 0.87
N MET A 73 -4.31 4.46 0.90
CA MET A 73 -4.64 3.65 -0.28
C MET A 73 -5.88 4.14 -1.04
N PRO A 74 -7.02 4.47 -0.39
CA PRO A 74 -8.18 4.99 -1.10
C PRO A 74 -7.93 6.29 -1.87
N MET A 75 -7.02 7.14 -1.39
CA MET A 75 -6.66 8.40 -2.06
C MET A 75 -5.91 8.16 -3.39
N TYR A 76 -5.37 6.96 -3.58
CA TYR A 76 -4.62 6.53 -4.77
C TYR A 76 -5.35 5.46 -5.58
N GLY A 77 -6.68 5.46 -5.56
CA GLY A 77 -7.50 4.60 -6.40
C GLY A 77 -7.55 3.13 -5.97
N PHE A 78 -7.19 2.82 -4.72
CA PHE A 78 -7.34 1.48 -4.18
C PHE A 78 -8.66 1.33 -3.41
N LYS A 79 -9.41 0.28 -3.69
CA LYS A 79 -10.65 -0.07 -2.99
C LYS A 79 -10.46 -1.27 -2.08
N LYS A 80 -11.18 -1.27 -0.96
CA LYS A 80 -11.25 -2.42 -0.05
C LYS A 80 -11.93 -3.58 -0.76
N VAL A 81 -11.34 -4.77 -0.66
CA VAL A 81 -11.89 -5.99 -1.24
C VAL A 81 -12.00 -7.11 -0.20
N LYS A 82 -12.93 -8.02 -0.45
CA LYS A 82 -13.10 -9.27 0.30
C LYS A 82 -13.19 -10.43 -0.69
N GLY A 83 -12.88 -11.63 -0.23
CA GLY A 83 -12.95 -12.84 -1.07
C GLY A 83 -11.63 -13.18 -1.75
N ASN A 84 -11.68 -13.64 -2.99
CA ASN A 84 -10.53 -14.15 -3.70
C ASN A 84 -9.46 -13.06 -3.94
N LEU A 85 -8.21 -13.41 -3.63
CA LEU A 85 -7.06 -12.55 -3.89
C LEU A 85 -6.75 -12.53 -5.38
N LEU A 86 -6.39 -11.35 -5.88
CA LEU A 86 -5.86 -11.15 -7.22
C LEU A 86 -4.42 -10.63 -7.14
N TYR A 87 -3.65 -10.95 -8.17
CA TYR A 87 -2.28 -10.45 -8.36
C TYR A 87 -2.23 -8.93 -8.21
N GLY A 88 -1.38 -8.43 -7.30
CA GLY A 88 -1.26 -7.03 -6.98
C GLY A 88 -2.14 -6.52 -5.84
N ASP A 89 -2.94 -7.38 -5.20
CA ASP A 89 -3.67 -7.01 -3.98
C ASP A 89 -2.68 -6.66 -2.86
N ILE A 90 -3.07 -5.72 -2.01
CA ILE A 90 -2.24 -5.21 -0.93
C ILE A 90 -2.95 -5.41 0.40
N VAL A 91 -2.31 -6.10 1.34
CA VAL A 91 -2.81 -6.21 2.71
C VAL A 91 -2.18 -5.15 3.60
N VAL A 92 -3.00 -4.51 4.43
CA VAL A 92 -2.57 -3.52 5.43
C VAL A 92 -3.08 -3.91 6.80
N PHE A 93 -2.18 -4.08 7.74
CA PHE A 93 -2.45 -4.36 9.14
C PHE A 93 -2.33 -3.10 9.99
N PRO A 94 -3.16 -2.96 11.05
CA PRO A 94 -3.00 -1.90 12.04
C PRO A 94 -1.72 -2.11 12.87
N ALA A 95 -1.37 -1.10 13.67
CA ALA A 95 -0.42 -1.28 14.76
C ALA A 95 -0.94 -2.31 15.77
N VAL A 96 -0.08 -3.17 16.26
CA VAL A 96 -0.38 -4.17 17.31
C VAL A 96 0.74 -4.17 18.35
N LYS A 97 0.50 -4.82 19.49
CA LYS A 97 1.51 -4.93 20.55
C LYS A 97 2.83 -5.51 20.01
N GLY A 98 3.92 -4.81 20.24
CA GLY A 98 5.26 -5.17 19.73
C GLY A 98 5.54 -4.78 18.28
N HIS A 99 4.53 -4.29 17.54
CA HIS A 99 4.65 -3.84 16.14
C HIS A 99 3.91 -2.51 15.94
N PRO A 100 4.46 -1.38 16.44
CA PRO A 100 3.76 -0.09 16.49
C PRO A 100 3.51 0.53 15.12
N TRP A 101 4.22 0.08 14.09
CA TRP A 101 4.11 0.63 12.73
C TRP A 101 3.12 -0.11 11.84
N GLY A 102 2.50 -1.20 12.35
CA GLY A 102 1.66 -2.06 11.53
C GLY A 102 2.46 -2.88 10.52
N HIS A 103 1.79 -3.37 9.49
CA HIS A 103 2.42 -4.15 8.43
C HIS A 103 1.71 -3.95 7.08
N VAL A 104 2.45 -4.07 5.99
CA VAL A 104 1.93 -4.00 4.63
C VAL A 104 2.65 -4.98 3.72
N ALA A 105 1.93 -5.65 2.81
CA ALA A 105 2.50 -6.59 1.85
C ALA A 105 1.67 -6.62 0.56
N ILE A 106 2.29 -7.09 -0.54
CA ILE A 106 1.71 -7.23 -1.87
C ILE A 106 1.54 -8.71 -2.21
N TRP A 107 0.39 -9.10 -2.76
CA TRP A 107 0.13 -10.45 -3.24
C TRP A 107 0.66 -10.66 -4.67
N ASN A 108 1.54 -11.64 -4.86
CA ASN A 108 2.11 -11.96 -6.18
C ASN A 108 1.39 -13.11 -6.91
N GLY A 109 0.20 -13.49 -6.48
CA GLY A 109 -0.53 -14.65 -7.01
C GLY A 109 -0.21 -15.95 -6.28
N LYS A 110 0.87 -16.01 -5.49
CA LYS A 110 1.33 -17.21 -4.79
C LYS A 110 1.58 -16.97 -3.31
N GLN A 111 2.16 -15.83 -2.96
CA GLN A 111 2.52 -15.48 -1.59
C GLN A 111 2.53 -13.96 -1.38
N TRP A 112 2.53 -13.52 -0.14
CA TRP A 112 2.66 -12.13 0.24
C TRP A 112 4.12 -11.70 0.27
N ILE A 113 4.41 -10.51 -0.27
CA ILE A 113 5.75 -9.92 -0.32
C ILE A 113 5.72 -8.55 0.35
N SER A 114 6.52 -8.39 1.39
CA SER A 114 6.78 -7.11 2.04
C SER A 114 8.23 -6.69 1.75
N ASP A 115 9.06 -6.50 2.77
CA ASP A 115 10.52 -6.46 2.65
C ASP A 115 11.13 -7.86 2.48
N TYR A 116 10.33 -8.92 2.64
CA TYR A 116 10.69 -10.33 2.41
C TYR A 116 9.47 -11.14 1.90
N LYS A 117 9.72 -12.35 1.41
CA LYS A 117 8.67 -13.29 0.99
C LYS A 117 8.08 -14.00 2.20
N GLN A 118 6.80 -13.78 2.47
CA GLN A 118 6.11 -14.29 3.66
C GLN A 118 5.57 -15.71 3.45
N LYS A 119 5.57 -16.52 4.51
CA LYS A 119 4.97 -17.86 4.49
C LYS A 119 3.46 -17.84 4.65
N SER A 120 2.90 -16.77 5.20
CA SER A 120 1.44 -16.57 5.37
C SER A 120 1.08 -15.10 5.28
N ILE A 121 -0.23 -14.79 5.27
CA ILE A 121 -0.70 -13.42 5.35
C ILE A 121 -0.24 -12.74 6.65
N PHE A 122 -0.14 -13.50 7.74
CA PHE A 122 0.27 -12.99 9.05
C PHE A 122 1.78 -13.00 9.19
N PRO A 123 2.46 -11.83 9.23
CA PRO A 123 3.92 -11.77 9.33
C PRO A 123 4.44 -12.18 10.72
N ALA A 124 3.60 -12.08 11.75
CA ALA A 124 3.88 -12.50 13.11
C ALA A 124 2.61 -12.95 13.84
N LYS A 125 2.77 -13.69 14.94
CA LYS A 125 1.63 -14.19 15.76
C LYS A 125 0.73 -13.05 16.25
N ALA A 126 1.31 -11.89 16.58
CA ALA A 126 0.58 -10.72 17.08
C ALA A 126 -0.49 -10.21 16.09
N TYR A 127 -0.35 -10.47 14.81
CA TYR A 127 -1.31 -10.04 13.79
C TYR A 127 -2.49 -10.99 13.57
N ARG A 128 -2.49 -12.19 14.15
CA ARG A 128 -3.52 -13.22 13.87
C ARG A 128 -4.94 -12.81 14.24
N GLN A 129 -5.10 -11.91 15.20
CA GLN A 129 -6.40 -11.38 15.63
C GLN A 129 -6.59 -9.92 15.23
N ALA A 130 -5.67 -9.35 14.46
CA ALA A 130 -5.76 -7.98 14.01
C ALA A 130 -6.76 -7.86 12.85
N ASP A 131 -7.51 -6.76 12.85
CA ASP A 131 -8.39 -6.39 11.75
C ASP A 131 -7.56 -5.82 10.60
N TYR A 132 -7.26 -6.64 9.60
CA TYR A 132 -6.57 -6.22 8.40
C TYR A 132 -7.52 -5.86 7.27
N ILE A 133 -7.04 -5.08 6.31
CA ILE A 133 -7.78 -4.70 5.12
C ILE A 133 -6.96 -5.13 3.89
N VAL A 134 -7.63 -5.75 2.92
CA VAL A 134 -7.07 -5.98 1.60
C VAL A 134 -7.57 -4.89 0.66
N PHE A 135 -6.65 -4.32 -0.10
CA PHE A 135 -6.91 -3.30 -1.10
C PHE A 135 -6.56 -3.80 -2.49
N ARG A 136 -7.36 -3.38 -3.48
CA ARG A 136 -7.13 -3.62 -4.91
C ARG A 136 -7.21 -2.32 -5.66
N HIS A 137 -6.27 -2.08 -6.59
CA HIS A 137 -6.33 -0.90 -7.44
C HIS A 137 -7.50 -0.97 -8.42
N GLU A 138 -8.22 0.15 -8.60
CA GLU A 138 -9.41 0.22 -9.46
C GLU A 138 -9.16 -0.26 -10.89
N GLY A 139 -8.00 0.01 -11.46
CA GLY A 139 -7.61 -0.45 -12.79
C GLY A 139 -7.59 -1.97 -12.98
N LEU A 140 -7.62 -2.76 -11.90
CA LEU A 140 -7.73 -4.22 -11.94
C LEU A 140 -9.17 -4.73 -12.04
N PHE A 141 -10.17 -3.87 -11.84
CA PHE A 141 -11.58 -4.23 -12.01
C PHE A 141 -12.07 -4.10 -13.47
N LEU A 142 -11.26 -3.46 -14.33
CA LEU A 142 -11.62 -3.14 -15.72
C LEU A 142 -11.08 -4.13 -16.76
N LYS A 143 -10.53 -5.29 -16.30
CA LYS A 143 -9.98 -6.32 -17.17
C LYS A 143 -10.81 -7.58 -17.19
#